data_8ee9810abbac42a01b9e1d36feaa6aaf
#
_entry.id   8ee9810abbac42a01b9e1d36feaa6aaf
#
_cell.length_a   1.000
_cell.length_b   1.000
_cell.length_c   1.000
_cell.angle_alpha   90.00
_cell.angle_beta   90.00
_cell.angle_gamma   90.00
#
_symmetry.space_group_name_H-M   'P 1'
#
loop_
_entity.id
_entity.type
_entity.pdbx_description
1 polymer ?
#
loop_
_entity_poly.entity_id
_entity_poly.type
_entity_poly.pdbx_seq_one_letter_code
_entity_poly.pdbx_strand_id
1 'polypeptide(L)'
;MEGMFTWDEDSNYCWFNANSFESSDQYFLVGVVLGLAIYNSTILGIHLPLTCYKKLLGVHCGLDDLRLFKPTIANSLEKLLAYEEDDFEEVFGLDFVGQREGFGKVETVELVPGGSRKPVTKANRHGTPPFYPHMLILRICTTIYGVYS
;
A
#
# COMPACT_ATOMS: atom_id res chain seq x y z
N MET A 1 -1.70 -7.54 -21.18
CA MET A 1 -2.82 -6.60 -20.89
C MET A 1 -2.95 -6.55 -19.37
N GLU A 2 -2.52 -5.46 -18.77
CA GLU A 2 -2.64 -5.30 -17.34
C GLU A 2 -4.10 -5.02 -17.01
N GLY A 3 -4.75 -5.94 -16.29
CA GLY A 3 -6.16 -5.85 -15.95
C GLY A 3 -6.42 -4.88 -14.80
N MET A 4 -7.68 -4.82 -14.34
CA MET A 4 -8.11 -3.96 -13.21
C MET A 4 -7.48 -4.37 -11.87
N PHE A 5 -7.05 -5.62 -11.76
CA PHE A 5 -6.53 -6.21 -10.53
C PHE A 5 -5.19 -6.89 -10.76
N THR A 6 -4.36 -6.86 -9.74
CA THR A 6 -3.12 -7.63 -9.64
C THR A 6 -3.25 -8.67 -8.53
N TRP A 7 -2.53 -9.77 -8.67
CA TRP A 7 -2.45 -10.82 -7.66
C TRP A 7 -1.09 -10.77 -7.00
N ASP A 8 -1.07 -10.91 -5.71
CA ASP A 8 0.14 -11.05 -4.95
C ASP A 8 0.45 -12.54 -4.75
N GLU A 9 1.60 -12.97 -5.24
CA GLU A 9 1.99 -14.40 -5.23
C GLU A 9 2.27 -14.92 -3.81
N ASP A 10 2.77 -14.05 -2.92
CA ASP A 10 3.12 -14.43 -1.55
C ASP A 10 1.88 -14.63 -0.66
N SER A 11 0.88 -13.76 -0.82
CA SER A 11 -0.31 -13.75 0.02
C SER A 11 -1.57 -14.33 -0.63
N ASN A 12 -1.54 -14.58 -1.95
CA ASN A 12 -2.71 -14.95 -2.75
C ASN A 12 -3.89 -13.97 -2.68
N TYR A 13 -3.63 -12.72 -2.29
CA TYR A 13 -4.63 -11.68 -2.32
C TYR A 13 -4.65 -10.93 -3.65
N CYS A 14 -5.84 -10.49 -4.02
CA CYS A 14 -6.10 -9.64 -5.16
C CYS A 14 -6.11 -8.18 -4.71
N TRP A 15 -5.50 -7.29 -5.47
CA TRP A 15 -5.51 -5.86 -5.22
C TRP A 15 -5.77 -5.05 -6.49
N PHE A 16 -6.17 -3.81 -6.33
CA PHE A 16 -6.39 -2.89 -7.43
C PHE A 16 -5.07 -2.60 -8.16
N ASN A 17 -5.11 -2.63 -9.48
CA ASN A 17 -3.96 -2.31 -10.32
C ASN A 17 -3.84 -0.79 -10.48
N ALA A 18 -2.82 -0.21 -9.87
CA ALA A 18 -2.54 1.23 -9.96
C ALA A 18 -2.22 1.70 -11.39
N ASN A 19 -1.85 0.78 -12.28
CA ASN A 19 -1.48 1.04 -13.67
C ASN A 19 -2.59 0.63 -14.66
N SER A 20 -3.79 0.38 -14.17
CA SER A 20 -4.94 0.07 -15.03
C SER A 20 -5.34 1.29 -15.85
N PHE A 21 -5.62 1.06 -17.13
CA PHE A 21 -6.22 2.07 -18.01
C PHE A 21 -7.75 2.14 -17.91
N GLU A 22 -8.32 1.30 -17.05
CA GLU A 22 -9.76 1.20 -16.92
C GLU A 22 -10.35 2.45 -16.25
N SER A 23 -11.52 2.86 -16.73
CA SER A 23 -12.18 4.05 -16.21
C SER A 23 -12.75 3.84 -14.80
N SER A 24 -13.01 4.93 -14.10
CA SER A 24 -13.71 4.91 -12.81
C SER A 24 -15.07 4.21 -12.89
N ASP A 25 -15.76 4.29 -14.03
CA ASP A 25 -17.05 3.65 -14.24
C ASP A 25 -16.95 2.12 -14.22
N GLN A 26 -15.84 1.56 -14.71
CA GLN A 26 -15.59 0.13 -14.64
C GLN A 26 -15.32 -0.33 -13.21
N TYR A 27 -14.55 0.44 -12.43
CA TYR A 27 -14.37 0.17 -11.01
C TYR A 27 -15.68 0.32 -10.22
N PHE A 28 -16.52 1.29 -10.58
CA PHE A 28 -17.87 1.43 -10.02
C PHE A 28 -18.71 0.19 -10.30
N LEU A 29 -18.69 -0.32 -11.54
CA LEU A 29 -19.42 -1.53 -11.92
C LEU A 29 -18.95 -2.75 -11.10
N VAL A 30 -17.64 -2.89 -10.89
CA VAL A 30 -17.09 -3.94 -10.01
C VAL A 30 -17.66 -3.80 -8.58
N GLY A 31 -17.73 -2.58 -8.06
CA GLY A 31 -18.33 -2.30 -6.75
C GLY A 31 -19.80 -2.72 -6.69
N VAL A 32 -20.57 -2.43 -7.73
CA VAL A 32 -21.99 -2.86 -7.85
C VAL A 32 -22.10 -4.38 -7.85
N VAL A 33 -21.27 -5.07 -8.64
CA VAL A 33 -21.28 -6.56 -8.70
C VAL A 33 -20.93 -7.16 -7.35
N LEU A 34 -19.90 -6.64 -6.66
CA LEU A 34 -19.54 -7.08 -5.31
C LEU A 34 -20.67 -6.84 -4.31
N GLY A 35 -21.31 -5.67 -4.36
CA GLY A 35 -22.47 -5.34 -3.51
C GLY A 35 -23.66 -6.28 -3.76
N LEU A 36 -23.98 -6.59 -5.01
CA LEU A 36 -25.03 -7.54 -5.37
C LEU A 36 -24.70 -8.95 -4.91
N ALA A 37 -23.44 -9.38 -5.01
CA ALA A 37 -23.01 -10.69 -4.54
C ALA A 37 -23.20 -10.81 -3.01
N ILE A 38 -22.81 -9.79 -2.25
CA ILE A 38 -23.02 -9.74 -0.80
C ILE A 38 -24.52 -9.77 -0.47
N TYR A 39 -25.33 -8.94 -1.15
CA TYR A 39 -26.77 -8.89 -0.93
C TYR A 39 -27.46 -10.24 -1.20
N ASN A 40 -27.03 -10.94 -2.25
CA ASN A 40 -27.59 -12.25 -2.64
C ASN A 40 -26.89 -13.43 -1.94
N SER A 41 -25.99 -13.20 -0.98
CA SER A 41 -25.19 -14.24 -0.32
C SER A 41 -24.45 -15.16 -1.32
N THR A 42 -24.02 -14.59 -2.45
CA THR A 42 -23.29 -15.31 -3.48
C THR A 42 -21.79 -15.21 -3.23
N ILE A 43 -21.11 -16.35 -3.23
CA ILE A 43 -19.65 -16.39 -3.04
C ILE A 43 -18.97 -16.09 -4.37
N LEU A 44 -18.14 -15.05 -4.37
CA LEU A 44 -17.25 -14.73 -5.49
C LEU A 44 -15.84 -15.23 -5.18
N GLY A 45 -15.17 -15.79 -6.20
CA GLY A 45 -13.78 -16.26 -6.10
C GLY A 45 -12.73 -15.13 -6.08
N ILE A 46 -13.06 -13.99 -5.45
CA ILE A 46 -12.16 -12.84 -5.33
C ILE A 46 -11.67 -12.76 -3.89
N HIS A 47 -10.37 -12.90 -3.70
CA HIS A 47 -9.75 -12.82 -2.38
C HIS A 47 -9.19 -11.40 -2.14
N LEU A 48 -10.04 -10.49 -1.68
CA LEU A 48 -9.60 -9.16 -1.26
C LEU A 48 -9.07 -9.22 0.18
N PRO A 49 -7.93 -8.55 0.48
CA PRO A 49 -7.40 -8.49 1.84
C PRO A 49 -8.33 -7.69 2.76
N LEU A 50 -8.25 -7.98 4.06
CA LEU A 50 -9.03 -7.27 5.09
C LEU A 50 -8.83 -5.75 5.04
N THR A 51 -7.65 -5.30 4.62
CA THR A 51 -7.31 -3.89 4.40
C THR A 51 -8.29 -3.20 3.45
N CYS A 52 -8.78 -3.88 2.41
CA CYS A 52 -9.77 -3.34 1.49
C CYS A 52 -11.08 -3.01 2.21
N TYR A 53 -11.59 -3.94 3.02
CA TYR A 53 -12.82 -3.75 3.77
C TYR A 53 -12.68 -2.70 4.87
N LYS A 54 -11.53 -2.67 5.57
CA LYS A 54 -11.23 -1.60 6.55
C LYS A 54 -11.27 -0.22 5.89
N LYS A 55 -10.68 -0.07 4.71
CA LYS A 55 -10.72 1.20 3.97
C LYS A 55 -12.13 1.60 3.57
N LEU A 56 -12.95 0.68 3.07
CA LEU A 56 -14.34 0.94 2.74
C LEU A 56 -15.16 1.42 3.96
N LEU A 57 -14.79 0.95 5.15
CA LEU A 57 -15.46 1.33 6.40
C LEU A 57 -14.82 2.56 7.08
N GLY A 58 -13.81 3.17 6.48
CA GLY A 58 -13.07 4.28 7.07
C GLY A 58 -12.24 3.90 8.30
N VAL A 59 -11.94 2.61 8.48
CA VAL A 59 -11.10 2.11 9.56
C VAL A 59 -9.63 2.27 9.21
N HIS A 60 -8.84 2.75 10.16
CA HIS A 60 -7.40 2.90 9.98
C HIS A 60 -6.71 1.54 9.78
N CYS A 61 -5.80 1.50 8.82
CA CYS A 61 -4.96 0.35 8.53
C CYS A 61 -3.56 0.56 9.13
N GLY A 62 -2.98 -0.49 9.68
CA GLY A 62 -1.65 -0.48 10.30
C GLY A 62 -0.68 -1.46 9.64
N LEU A 63 0.47 -1.64 10.28
CA LEU A 63 1.52 -2.54 9.82
C LEU A 63 1.05 -4.00 9.79
N ASP A 64 0.18 -4.39 10.73
CA ASP A 64 -0.40 -5.74 10.76
C ASP A 64 -1.28 -6.03 9.54
N ASP A 65 -2.02 -5.02 9.07
CA ASP A 65 -2.82 -5.14 7.85
C ASP A 65 -1.94 -5.26 6.62
N LEU A 66 -0.83 -4.50 6.59
CA LEU A 66 0.15 -4.61 5.52
C LEU A 66 0.83 -5.99 5.54
N ARG A 67 1.11 -6.54 6.73
CA ARG A 67 1.71 -7.88 6.86
C ARG A 67 0.82 -8.98 6.28
N LEU A 68 -0.49 -8.88 6.44
CA LEU A 68 -1.43 -9.84 5.85
C LEU A 68 -1.45 -9.76 4.32
N PHE A 69 -1.24 -8.57 3.76
CA PHE A 69 -1.32 -8.34 2.32
C PHE A 69 0.05 -8.39 1.62
N LYS A 70 1.09 -7.78 2.22
CA LYS A 70 2.46 -7.69 1.70
C LYS A 70 3.46 -8.04 2.79
N PRO A 71 3.60 -9.33 3.14
CA PRO A 71 4.41 -9.76 4.28
C PRO A 71 5.88 -9.36 4.14
N THR A 72 6.45 -9.46 2.96
CA THR A 72 7.85 -9.10 2.70
C THR A 72 8.13 -7.62 2.99
N ILE A 73 7.24 -6.73 2.56
CA ILE A 73 7.37 -5.29 2.80
C ILE A 73 7.14 -4.97 4.27
N ALA A 74 6.14 -5.58 4.90
CA ALA A 74 5.87 -5.37 6.31
C ALA A 74 7.05 -5.78 7.19
N ASN A 75 7.67 -6.93 6.91
CA ASN A 75 8.87 -7.39 7.62
C ASN A 75 10.06 -6.45 7.43
N SER A 76 10.23 -5.87 6.25
CA SER A 76 11.30 -4.90 5.98
C SER A 76 11.07 -3.60 6.75
N LEU A 77 9.83 -3.11 6.80
CA LEU A 77 9.46 -1.93 7.59
C LEU A 77 9.61 -2.18 9.09
N GLU A 78 9.26 -3.36 9.59
CA GLU A 78 9.49 -3.72 11.00
C GLU A 78 10.96 -3.67 11.38
N LYS A 79 11.81 -4.28 10.56
CA LYS A 79 13.27 -4.23 10.79
C LYS A 79 13.77 -2.81 10.84
N LEU A 80 13.32 -1.96 9.92
CA LEU A 80 13.66 -0.54 9.90
C LEU A 80 13.18 0.19 11.15
N LEU A 81 11.95 -0.06 11.58
CA LEU A 81 11.38 0.57 12.77
C LEU A 81 12.02 0.10 14.07
N ALA A 82 12.44 -1.16 14.13
CA ALA A 82 13.07 -1.77 15.32
C ALA A 82 14.59 -1.56 15.41
N TYR A 83 15.22 -0.98 14.39
CA TYR A 83 16.67 -0.81 14.35
C TYR A 83 17.10 0.34 15.28
N GLU A 84 17.90 0.05 16.31
CA GLU A 84 18.28 1.01 17.38
C GLU A 84 19.75 1.46 17.33
N GLU A 85 20.57 0.90 16.44
CA GLU A 85 21.98 1.26 16.31
C GLU A 85 22.16 2.68 15.74
N ASP A 86 23.33 3.27 15.99
CA ASP A 86 23.61 4.66 15.61
C ASP A 86 24.02 4.82 14.12
N ASP A 87 24.28 3.71 13.41
CA ASP A 87 24.61 3.66 12.00
C ASP A 87 23.37 3.51 11.08
N PHE A 88 22.18 3.85 11.59
CA PHE A 88 20.90 3.71 10.90
C PHE A 88 20.90 4.30 9.49
N GLU A 89 21.40 5.53 9.33
CA GLU A 89 21.43 6.22 8.05
C GLU A 89 22.41 5.58 7.06
N GLU A 90 23.52 5.02 7.55
CA GLU A 90 24.52 4.33 6.73
C GLU A 90 23.99 2.96 6.26
N VAL A 91 23.29 2.25 7.13
CA VAL A 91 22.75 0.91 6.86
C VAL A 91 21.57 0.96 5.89
N PHE A 92 20.65 1.89 6.09
CA PHE A 92 19.42 1.94 5.28
C PHE A 92 19.53 2.87 4.08
N GLY A 93 20.18 4.04 4.19
CA GLY A 93 20.39 4.97 3.09
C GLY A 93 19.11 5.32 2.31
N LEU A 94 17.98 5.45 3.01
CA LEU A 94 16.67 5.62 2.41
C LEU A 94 16.21 7.08 2.48
N ASP A 95 15.47 7.49 1.45
CA ASP A 95 14.68 8.71 1.43
C ASP A 95 13.19 8.39 1.57
N PHE A 96 12.35 9.41 1.83
CA PHE A 96 10.90 9.25 1.88
C PHE A 96 10.29 9.12 0.47
N VAL A 97 10.77 8.14 -0.29
CA VAL A 97 10.27 7.80 -1.62
C VAL A 97 9.86 6.33 -1.68
N GLY A 98 8.91 6.04 -2.54
CA GLY A 98 8.55 4.68 -2.91
C GLY A 98 8.80 4.46 -4.40
N GLN A 99 8.94 3.22 -4.79
CA GLN A 99 9.02 2.83 -6.20
C GLN A 99 7.72 2.17 -6.61
N ARG A 100 7.20 2.59 -7.74
CA ARG A 100 6.04 1.98 -8.39
C ARG A 100 6.46 1.51 -9.77
N GLU A 101 6.22 0.26 -10.07
CA GLU A 101 6.40 -0.26 -11.41
C GLU A 101 5.13 0.00 -12.22
N GLY A 102 5.29 0.69 -13.36
CA GLY A 102 4.20 0.96 -14.28
C GLY A 102 4.69 0.97 -15.72
N PHE A 103 3.99 0.27 -16.61
CA PHE A 103 4.30 0.21 -18.06
C PHE A 103 5.76 -0.18 -18.38
N GLY A 104 6.34 -1.09 -17.60
CA GLY A 104 7.74 -1.50 -17.76
C GLY A 104 8.75 -0.41 -17.36
N LYS A 105 8.31 0.61 -16.64
CA LYS A 105 9.15 1.64 -16.05
C LYS A 105 8.97 1.66 -14.54
N VAL A 106 10.05 1.87 -13.82
CA VAL A 106 10.03 2.11 -12.39
C VAL A 106 9.94 3.62 -12.17
N GLU A 107 8.84 4.07 -11.58
CA GLU A 107 8.63 5.46 -11.20
C GLU A 107 8.91 5.64 -9.71
N THR A 108 9.69 6.66 -9.37
CA THR A 108 9.90 7.07 -7.99
C THR A 108 8.80 8.05 -7.58
N VAL A 109 8.10 7.75 -6.51
CA VAL A 109 6.99 8.55 -5.98
C VAL A 109 7.31 9.03 -4.58
N GLU A 110 7.14 10.33 -4.32
CA GLU A 110 7.37 10.91 -3.00
C GLU A 110 6.27 10.48 -2.01
N LEU A 111 6.69 9.89 -0.90
CA LEU A 111 5.78 9.47 0.19
C LEU A 111 5.36 10.66 1.07
N VAL A 112 6.18 11.70 1.09
CA VAL A 112 5.87 12.99 1.74
C VAL A 112 6.29 14.12 0.82
N PRO A 113 5.75 15.33 0.95
CA PRO A 113 6.21 16.47 0.16
C PRO A 113 7.71 16.72 0.33
N GLY A 114 8.45 16.74 -0.79
CA GLY A 114 9.92 16.87 -0.79
C GLY A 114 10.64 15.61 -0.32
N GLY A 115 9.99 14.46 -0.32
CA GLY A 115 10.50 13.18 0.18
C GLY A 115 11.78 12.71 -0.52
N SER A 116 11.97 13.05 -1.78
CA SER A 116 13.20 12.73 -2.55
C SER A 116 14.47 13.44 -2.05
N ARG A 117 14.29 14.44 -1.20
CA ARG A 117 15.39 15.19 -0.57
C ARG A 117 15.38 15.10 0.95
N LYS A 118 14.55 14.22 1.49
CA LYS A 118 14.38 14.06 2.93
C LYS A 118 14.82 12.65 3.33
N PRO A 119 16.03 12.50 3.91
CA PRO A 119 16.51 11.20 4.34
C PRO A 119 15.66 10.65 5.49
N VAL A 120 15.48 9.34 5.49
CA VAL A 120 14.91 8.62 6.63
C VAL A 120 16.00 8.48 7.68
N THR A 121 15.75 9.00 8.87
CA THR A 121 16.67 8.98 10.00
C THR A 121 16.08 8.23 11.18
N LYS A 122 16.92 7.83 12.14
CA LYS A 122 16.48 7.24 13.41
C LYS A 122 15.42 8.09 14.12
N ALA A 123 15.52 9.41 14.01
CA ALA A 123 14.59 10.34 14.65
C ALA A 123 13.24 10.47 13.92
N ASN A 124 13.19 10.31 12.59
CA ASN A 124 12.00 10.53 11.79
C ASN A 124 11.36 9.26 11.22
N ARG A 125 11.95 8.08 11.41
CA ARG A 125 11.48 6.80 10.89
C ARG A 125 10.05 6.44 11.32
N HIS A 126 9.63 6.88 12.51
CA HIS A 126 8.27 6.71 13.01
C HIS A 126 7.28 7.75 12.44
N GLY A 127 7.73 8.60 11.54
CA GLY A 127 6.96 9.69 10.98
C GLY A 127 7.20 11.00 11.72
N THR A 128 7.14 12.11 10.98
CA THR A 128 7.15 13.46 11.56
C THR A 128 5.70 13.91 11.75
N PRO A 129 5.33 14.54 12.88
CA PRO A 129 4.01 15.14 13.00
C PRO A 129 3.74 16.11 11.81
N PRO A 130 2.58 16.06 11.17
CA PRO A 130 1.40 15.27 11.52
C PRO A 130 1.35 13.84 10.91
N PHE A 131 2.48 13.30 10.45
CA PHE A 131 2.56 12.00 9.78
C PHE A 131 2.98 10.91 10.79
N TYR A 132 2.01 10.21 11.34
CA TYR A 132 2.24 9.03 12.17
C TYR A 132 2.65 7.80 11.33
N PRO A 133 3.26 6.76 11.92
CA PRO A 133 3.68 5.54 11.21
C PRO A 133 2.58 4.91 10.34
N HIS A 134 1.34 4.96 10.82
CA HIS A 134 0.18 4.48 10.05
C HIS A 134 -0.08 5.30 8.78
N MET A 135 0.29 6.59 8.77
CA MET A 135 0.17 7.45 7.58
C MET A 135 1.21 7.11 6.51
N LEU A 136 2.42 6.73 6.92
CA LEU A 136 3.45 6.26 5.99
C LEU A 136 3.01 4.94 5.33
N ILE A 137 2.51 4.00 6.13
CA ILE A 137 1.96 2.73 5.66
C ILE A 137 0.75 2.98 4.75
N LEU A 138 -0.14 3.89 5.15
CA LEU A 138 -1.29 4.27 4.35
C LEU A 138 -0.85 4.89 3.01
N ARG A 139 0.18 5.75 3.00
CA ARG A 139 0.73 6.34 1.78
C ARG A 139 1.46 5.32 0.91
N ILE A 140 2.18 4.38 1.49
CA ILE A 140 2.72 3.25 0.74
C ILE A 140 1.58 2.49 0.05
N CYS A 141 0.52 2.17 0.79
CA CYS A 141 -0.65 1.49 0.23
C CYS A 141 -1.36 2.35 -0.83
N THR A 142 -1.55 3.66 -0.61
CA THR A 142 -2.27 4.52 -1.55
C THR A 142 -1.41 4.89 -2.76
N THR A 143 -0.14 5.21 -2.55
CA THR A 143 0.73 5.77 -3.60
C THR A 143 1.36 4.66 -4.44
N ILE A 144 1.80 3.58 -3.80
CA ILE A 144 2.47 2.47 -4.50
C ILE A 144 1.45 1.48 -5.06
N TYR A 145 0.35 1.24 -4.34
CA TYR A 145 -0.65 0.24 -4.72
C TYR A 145 -1.97 0.83 -5.24
N GLY A 146 -2.00 2.13 -5.54
CA GLY A 146 -3.12 2.76 -6.26
C GLY A 146 -4.44 2.83 -5.51
N VAL A 147 -4.42 2.79 -4.20
CA VAL A 147 -5.63 2.94 -3.39
C VAL A 147 -5.88 4.43 -3.20
N TYR A 148 -6.67 5.02 -4.06
CA TYR A 148 -7.12 6.41 -3.90
C TYR A 148 -8.07 6.54 -2.70
N SER A 149 -7.79 7.55 -1.88
CA SER A 149 -8.71 7.98 -0.81
C SER A 149 -9.82 8.84 -1.39
#